data_5ca1b9358bc4729b285d3899d2115fd1
#
_entry.id   5ca1b9358bc4729b285d3899d2115fd1
#
_cell.length_a   1.000
_cell.length_b   1.000
_cell.length_c   1.000
_cell.angle_alpha   90.00
_cell.angle_beta   90.00
_cell.angle_gamma   90.00
#
_symmetry.space_group_name_H-M   'P 1'
#
loop_
_entity.id
_entity.type
_entity.pdbx_description
1 polymer ?
#
loop_
_entity_poly.entity_id
_entity_poly.type
_entity_poly.pdbx_seq_one_letter_code
_entity_poly.pdbx_strand_id
1 'polypeptide(L)'
;MPLNLAGFMLLKDCSQIFTLGPQGTFSDEAAQKVRNTGVGVTYTSTFVEALLRVSEDPESVAVVPVENSVAGTVAQVQDSLVRYDLLILGEINLPIEYALLANAELEQVKLYFSHPQALEQSSGFISKNLGKAQNQFTRSNVDSGIQFLEAVDSEPEPVAAIVPLSFADRYQKWKCASAIQDYQNNTTRFLVVRSRQANEQLDFSRKKTSLLVEFQ
;
A
#
# COMPACT_ATOMS: atom_id res chain seq x y z
N MET A 1 4.38 0.60 -17.24
CA MET A 1 3.66 -0.11 -18.31
C MET A 1 2.23 -0.32 -17.84
N PRO A 2 1.21 -0.02 -18.64
CA PRO A 2 -0.17 -0.32 -18.24
C PRO A 2 -0.33 -1.82 -18.06
N LEU A 3 -1.16 -2.21 -17.08
CA LEU A 3 -1.60 -3.57 -16.87
C LEU A 3 -1.95 -4.21 -18.21
N ASN A 4 -1.37 -5.38 -18.48
CA ASN A 4 -1.64 -6.13 -19.69
C ASN A 4 -3.14 -6.45 -19.76
N LEU A 5 -3.82 -6.03 -20.82
CA LEU A 5 -5.26 -6.23 -21.07
C LEU A 5 -5.76 -7.66 -20.81
N ALA A 6 -4.87 -8.68 -20.93
CA ALA A 6 -5.18 -10.07 -20.61
C ALA A 6 -5.45 -10.30 -19.11
N GLY A 7 -4.78 -9.58 -18.20
CA GLY A 7 -5.05 -9.66 -16.75
C GLY A 7 -6.41 -9.02 -16.38
N PHE A 8 -6.86 -7.99 -17.10
CA PHE A 8 -8.17 -7.38 -16.91
C PHE A 8 -9.33 -8.30 -17.34
N MET A 9 -9.14 -9.15 -18.33
CA MET A 9 -10.17 -10.13 -18.74
C MET A 9 -10.40 -11.21 -17.68
N LEU A 10 -9.41 -11.55 -16.86
CA LEU A 10 -9.51 -12.57 -15.80
C LEU A 10 -10.23 -12.04 -14.54
N LEU A 11 -10.45 -10.73 -14.41
CA LEU A 11 -11.20 -10.13 -13.30
C LEU A 11 -12.69 -9.96 -13.60
N LYS A 12 -13.19 -10.43 -14.74
CA LYS A 12 -14.62 -10.27 -15.12
C LYS A 12 -15.58 -10.97 -14.17
N ASP A 13 -15.13 -12.05 -13.55
CA ASP A 13 -15.92 -12.88 -12.63
C ASP A 13 -15.54 -12.63 -11.16
N CYS A 14 -14.71 -11.60 -10.88
CA CYS A 14 -14.30 -11.27 -9.51
C CYS A 14 -15.41 -10.51 -8.82
N SER A 15 -15.88 -11.03 -7.68
CA SER A 15 -16.90 -10.39 -6.83
C SER A 15 -16.29 -9.53 -5.72
N GLN A 16 -15.04 -9.84 -5.28
CA GLN A 16 -14.43 -9.27 -4.09
C GLN A 16 -12.91 -9.15 -4.23
N ILE A 17 -12.36 -8.03 -3.72
CA ILE A 17 -10.91 -7.81 -3.58
C ILE A 17 -10.55 -7.78 -2.09
N PHE A 18 -9.60 -8.62 -1.66
CA PHE A 18 -9.00 -8.56 -0.33
C PHE A 18 -7.65 -7.84 -0.39
N THR A 19 -7.42 -6.92 0.54
CA THR A 19 -6.15 -6.21 0.66
C THR A 19 -5.92 -5.71 2.09
N LEU A 20 -4.69 -5.36 2.45
CA LEU A 20 -4.38 -4.80 3.76
C LEU A 20 -5.00 -3.40 3.91
N GLY A 21 -5.74 -3.20 5.01
CA GLY A 21 -6.33 -1.91 5.35
C GLY A 21 -5.39 -0.95 6.09
N PRO A 22 -5.92 0.21 6.42
CA PRO A 22 -7.25 0.72 6.10
C PRO A 22 -7.36 1.30 4.67
N GLN A 23 -8.56 1.77 4.31
CA GLN A 23 -8.79 2.51 3.08
C GLN A 23 -7.87 3.75 2.98
N GLY A 24 -7.34 4.03 1.79
CA GLY A 24 -6.45 5.16 1.52
C GLY A 24 -4.95 4.83 1.71
N THR A 25 -4.60 3.59 2.10
CA THR A 25 -3.22 3.11 2.11
C THR A 25 -2.73 2.81 0.68
N PHE A 26 -1.42 2.60 0.49
CA PHE A 26 -0.87 2.15 -0.79
C PHE A 26 -1.44 0.79 -1.24
N SER A 27 -1.78 -0.08 -0.29
CA SER A 27 -2.46 -1.35 -0.61
C SER A 27 -3.87 -1.13 -1.15
N ASP A 28 -4.63 -0.21 -0.56
CA ASP A 28 -5.92 0.20 -1.11
C ASP A 28 -5.75 0.86 -2.48
N GLU A 29 -4.79 1.76 -2.65
CA GLU A 29 -4.53 2.41 -3.95
C GLU A 29 -4.23 1.38 -5.04
N ALA A 30 -3.43 0.35 -4.73
CA ALA A 30 -3.17 -0.75 -5.65
C ALA A 30 -4.44 -1.55 -5.96
N ALA A 31 -5.28 -1.83 -4.95
CA ALA A 31 -6.56 -2.53 -5.13
C ALA A 31 -7.54 -1.73 -6.00
N GLN A 32 -7.62 -0.41 -5.81
CA GLN A 32 -8.48 0.46 -6.63
C GLN A 32 -8.05 0.51 -8.11
N LYS A 33 -6.75 0.32 -8.42
CA LYS A 33 -6.26 0.26 -9.82
C LYS A 33 -6.72 -0.98 -10.58
N VAL A 34 -7.08 -2.05 -9.89
CA VAL A 34 -7.59 -3.30 -10.52
C VAL A 34 -9.09 -3.48 -10.36
N ARG A 35 -9.71 -2.64 -9.55
CA ARG A 35 -11.12 -2.74 -9.22
C ARG A 35 -12.00 -2.42 -10.42
N ASN A 36 -12.88 -3.35 -10.78
CA ASN A 36 -13.95 -3.13 -11.74
C ASN A 36 -15.21 -2.54 -11.07
N THR A 37 -16.08 -1.95 -11.87
CA THR A 37 -17.39 -1.46 -11.39
C THR A 37 -18.18 -2.61 -10.75
N GLY A 38 -18.66 -2.38 -9.53
CA GLY A 38 -19.46 -3.36 -8.78
C GLY A 38 -18.66 -4.32 -7.90
N VAL A 39 -17.31 -4.34 -8.01
CA VAL A 39 -16.46 -5.18 -7.15
C VAL A 39 -16.21 -4.50 -5.81
N GLY A 40 -16.42 -5.22 -4.71
CA GLY A 40 -16.14 -4.74 -3.35
C GLY A 40 -14.64 -4.82 -3.00
N VAL A 41 -14.18 -3.96 -2.08
CA VAL A 41 -12.86 -4.10 -1.43
C VAL A 41 -13.08 -4.37 0.04
N THR A 42 -12.55 -5.49 0.53
CA THR A 42 -12.53 -5.83 1.96
C THR A 42 -11.11 -5.70 2.50
N TYR A 43 -10.99 -4.92 3.57
CA TYR A 43 -9.70 -4.69 4.22
C TYR A 43 -9.45 -5.74 5.29
N THR A 44 -8.28 -6.36 5.22
CA THR A 44 -7.80 -7.34 6.19
C THR A 44 -6.79 -6.71 7.15
N SER A 45 -6.54 -7.39 8.28
CA SER A 45 -5.58 -6.94 9.28
C SER A 45 -4.13 -7.29 8.94
N THR A 46 -3.93 -8.29 8.07
CA THR A 46 -2.61 -8.74 7.60
C THR A 46 -2.66 -9.17 6.13
N PHE A 47 -1.50 -9.18 5.45
CA PHE A 47 -1.39 -9.76 4.11
C PHE A 47 -1.68 -11.27 4.09
N VAL A 48 -1.27 -11.97 5.16
CA VAL A 48 -1.52 -13.42 5.31
C VAL A 48 -3.02 -13.70 5.35
N GLU A 49 -3.79 -12.88 6.07
CA GLU A 49 -5.26 -12.99 6.11
C GLU A 49 -5.86 -12.77 4.72
N ALA A 50 -5.39 -11.77 3.96
CA ALA A 50 -5.88 -11.52 2.60
C ALA A 50 -5.66 -12.75 1.69
N LEU A 51 -4.46 -13.36 1.77
CA LEU A 51 -4.10 -14.54 0.98
C LEU A 51 -4.84 -15.81 1.44
N LEU A 52 -5.08 -15.97 2.73
CA LEU A 52 -5.90 -17.06 3.27
C LEU A 52 -7.33 -16.97 2.75
N ARG A 53 -7.97 -15.80 2.87
CA ARG A 53 -9.35 -15.60 2.40
C ARG A 53 -9.52 -15.90 0.92
N VAL A 54 -8.58 -15.45 0.08
CA VAL A 54 -8.63 -15.73 -1.35
C VAL A 54 -8.38 -17.19 -1.68
N SER A 55 -7.64 -17.93 -0.84
CA SER A 55 -7.45 -19.37 -1.04
C SER A 55 -8.73 -20.17 -0.80
N GLU A 56 -9.66 -19.63 -0.03
CA GLU A 56 -10.94 -20.23 0.34
C GLU A 56 -12.11 -19.76 -0.54
N ASP A 57 -11.92 -18.66 -1.31
CA ASP A 57 -12.98 -18.06 -2.15
C ASP A 57 -12.51 -17.91 -3.61
N PRO A 58 -12.95 -18.82 -4.51
CA PRO A 58 -12.54 -18.80 -5.92
C PRO A 58 -13.01 -17.58 -6.73
N GLU A 59 -14.03 -16.87 -6.26
CA GLU A 59 -14.59 -15.68 -6.93
C GLU A 59 -13.92 -14.38 -6.45
N SER A 60 -12.93 -14.48 -5.58
CA SER A 60 -12.20 -13.35 -5.05
C SER A 60 -10.76 -13.26 -5.56
N VAL A 61 -10.16 -12.08 -5.38
CA VAL A 61 -8.73 -11.86 -5.59
C VAL A 61 -8.12 -11.16 -4.37
N ALA A 62 -6.82 -11.37 -4.14
CA ALA A 62 -6.06 -10.54 -3.23
C ALA A 62 -5.10 -9.64 -3.99
N VAL A 63 -4.93 -8.40 -3.49
CA VAL A 63 -3.90 -7.47 -3.96
C VAL A 63 -2.93 -7.24 -2.81
N VAL A 64 -1.70 -7.74 -2.96
CA VAL A 64 -0.70 -7.78 -1.89
C VAL A 64 0.68 -7.33 -2.40
N PRO A 65 1.47 -6.59 -1.59
CA PRO A 65 2.82 -6.18 -1.97
C PRO A 65 3.76 -7.39 -1.86
N VAL A 66 4.61 -7.59 -2.86
CA VAL A 66 5.63 -8.66 -2.83
C VAL A 66 7.04 -8.11 -2.63
N GLU A 67 7.26 -6.89 -3.06
CA GLU A 67 8.58 -6.25 -3.02
C GLU A 67 8.44 -4.72 -3.06
N ASN A 68 9.31 -4.05 -2.32
CA ASN A 68 9.51 -2.60 -2.43
C ASN A 68 10.96 -2.32 -2.80
N SER A 69 11.20 -1.38 -3.72
CA SER A 69 12.54 -1.10 -4.25
C SER A 69 13.53 -0.56 -3.20
N VAL A 70 13.05 -0.06 -2.08
CA VAL A 70 13.86 0.48 -0.95
C VAL A 70 13.87 -0.49 0.22
N ALA A 71 12.70 -0.97 0.65
CA ALA A 71 12.54 -1.83 1.82
C ALA A 71 12.78 -3.32 1.52
N GLY A 72 12.84 -3.71 0.23
CA GLY A 72 13.08 -5.09 -0.17
C GLY A 72 11.84 -5.96 -0.18
N THR A 73 12.04 -7.24 0.05
CA THR A 73 11.04 -8.31 -0.05
C THR A 73 10.04 -8.30 1.11
N VAL A 74 8.76 -8.56 0.81
CA VAL A 74 7.73 -8.79 1.82
C VAL A 74 7.64 -10.30 2.11
N ALA A 75 8.48 -10.78 3.03
CA ALA A 75 8.68 -12.21 3.32
C ALA A 75 7.35 -12.95 3.61
N GLN A 76 6.47 -12.37 4.46
CA GLN A 76 5.18 -13.00 4.81
C GLN A 76 4.29 -13.26 3.57
N VAL A 77 4.36 -12.42 2.54
CA VAL A 77 3.61 -12.62 1.30
C VAL A 77 4.24 -13.75 0.50
N GLN A 78 5.57 -13.77 0.37
CA GLN A 78 6.26 -14.85 -0.35
C GLN A 78 6.03 -16.21 0.30
N ASP A 79 6.15 -16.31 1.63
CA ASP A 79 5.87 -17.54 2.38
C ASP A 79 4.43 -18.03 2.16
N SER A 80 3.47 -17.09 2.14
CA SER A 80 2.06 -17.43 1.91
C SER A 80 1.78 -17.87 0.48
N LEU A 81 2.44 -17.27 -0.52
CA LEU A 81 2.32 -17.69 -1.93
C LEU A 81 2.83 -19.13 -2.15
N VAL A 82 3.80 -19.57 -1.34
CA VAL A 82 4.27 -20.96 -1.36
C VAL A 82 3.30 -21.88 -0.63
N ARG A 83 2.74 -21.40 0.48
CA ARG A 83 1.89 -22.22 1.36
C ARG A 83 0.51 -22.50 0.78
N TYR A 84 -0.07 -21.53 0.07
CA TYR A 84 -1.42 -21.63 -0.51
C TYR A 84 -1.31 -21.87 -2.01
N ASP A 85 -2.20 -22.73 -2.56
CA ASP A 85 -2.26 -22.97 -4.00
C ASP A 85 -2.90 -21.79 -4.73
N LEU A 86 -2.10 -20.79 -5.01
CA LEU A 86 -2.52 -19.51 -5.58
C LEU A 86 -1.98 -19.33 -7.00
N LEU A 87 -2.76 -18.64 -7.82
CA LEU A 87 -2.39 -18.21 -9.16
C LEU A 87 -2.17 -16.70 -9.21
N ILE A 88 -1.01 -16.28 -9.69
CA ILE A 88 -0.72 -14.88 -9.93
C ILE A 88 -1.35 -14.48 -11.27
N LEU A 89 -2.32 -13.57 -11.23
CA LEU A 89 -3.02 -13.04 -12.40
C LEU A 89 -2.27 -11.89 -13.07
N GLY A 90 -1.59 -11.08 -12.27
CA GLY A 90 -0.88 -9.90 -12.75
C GLY A 90 -0.10 -9.17 -11.67
N GLU A 91 0.56 -8.11 -12.07
CA GLU A 91 1.34 -7.25 -11.19
C GLU A 91 1.01 -5.76 -11.41
N ILE A 92 1.14 -4.98 -10.35
CA ILE A 92 1.00 -3.52 -10.34
C ILE A 92 2.27 -2.94 -9.72
N ASN A 93 2.90 -2.02 -10.44
CA ASN A 93 3.99 -1.22 -9.87
C ASN A 93 3.40 0.14 -9.46
N LEU A 94 3.45 0.42 -8.15
CA LEU A 94 2.91 1.64 -7.56
C LEU A 94 4.07 2.51 -7.05
N PRO A 95 4.23 3.74 -7.55
CA PRO A 95 5.13 4.72 -6.94
C PRO A 95 4.71 4.99 -5.49
N ILE A 96 5.68 5.04 -4.58
CA ILE A 96 5.45 5.33 -3.16
C ILE A 96 5.89 6.76 -2.91
N GLU A 97 4.92 7.64 -2.82
CA GLU A 97 5.15 9.07 -2.63
C GLU A 97 4.47 9.55 -1.35
N TYR A 98 5.25 10.27 -0.55
CA TYR A 98 4.77 10.88 0.69
C TYR A 98 4.64 12.38 0.55
N ALA A 99 3.70 12.92 1.29
CA ALA A 99 3.50 14.35 1.46
C ALA A 99 3.47 14.71 2.95
N LEU A 100 3.70 15.98 3.25
CA LEU A 100 3.53 16.53 4.56
C LEU A 100 2.27 17.40 4.61
N LEU A 101 1.39 17.11 5.57
CA LEU A 101 0.35 18.01 6.02
C LEU A 101 0.86 18.81 7.21
N ALA A 102 0.52 20.09 7.29
CA ALA A 102 0.78 20.93 8.46
C ALA A 102 -0.28 22.03 8.58
N ASN A 103 -0.60 22.42 9.81
CA ASN A 103 -1.53 23.53 10.11
C ASN A 103 -0.83 24.84 10.47
N ALA A 104 0.50 24.87 10.43
CA ALA A 104 1.35 26.03 10.71
C ALA A 104 2.64 25.98 9.86
N GLU A 105 3.45 27.04 9.96
CA GLU A 105 4.80 27.06 9.40
C GLU A 105 5.65 25.95 10.05
N LEU A 106 6.55 25.32 9.28
CA LEU A 106 7.27 24.11 9.70
C LEU A 106 8.13 24.34 10.95
N GLU A 107 8.69 25.54 11.10
CA GLU A 107 9.51 25.93 12.27
C GLU A 107 8.70 26.00 13.57
N GLN A 108 7.39 26.13 13.47
CA GLN A 108 6.47 26.23 14.62
C GLN A 108 5.92 24.86 15.02
N VAL A 109 6.01 23.85 14.15
CA VAL A 109 5.50 22.51 14.43
C VAL A 109 6.19 21.90 15.64
N LYS A 110 5.38 21.46 16.62
CA LYS A 110 5.87 20.85 17.87
C LYS A 110 5.72 19.33 17.85
N LEU A 111 4.72 18.83 17.17
CA LEU A 111 4.38 17.41 17.10
C LEU A 111 4.08 17.02 15.65
N TYR A 112 4.56 15.86 15.21
CA TYR A 112 4.14 15.30 13.94
C TYR A 112 3.82 13.81 14.06
N PHE A 113 2.82 13.39 13.27
CA PHE A 113 2.35 12.01 13.21
C PHE A 113 3.00 11.28 12.03
N SER A 114 3.53 10.07 12.25
CA SER A 114 4.11 9.27 11.19
C SER A 114 4.05 7.77 11.45
N HIS A 115 3.88 6.99 10.40
CA HIS A 115 4.21 5.56 10.45
C HIS A 115 5.74 5.39 10.45
N PRO A 116 6.31 4.42 11.19
CA PRO A 116 7.77 4.23 11.25
C PRO A 116 8.44 4.15 9.87
N GLN A 117 7.88 3.41 8.93
CA GLN A 117 8.43 3.28 7.58
C GLN A 117 8.40 4.59 6.79
N ALA A 118 7.36 5.42 6.94
CA ALA A 118 7.28 6.71 6.27
C ALA A 118 8.33 7.68 6.84
N LEU A 119 8.55 7.66 8.15
CA LEU A 119 9.59 8.44 8.80
C LEU A 119 10.99 8.03 8.30
N GLU A 120 11.28 6.73 8.26
CA GLU A 120 12.56 6.21 7.76
C GLU A 120 12.82 6.67 6.33
N GLN A 121 11.80 6.56 5.47
CA GLN A 121 11.89 6.91 4.04
C GLN A 121 11.88 8.42 3.76
N SER A 122 11.62 9.26 4.76
CA SER A 122 11.58 10.73 4.65
C SER A 122 12.50 11.42 5.66
N SER A 123 13.47 10.66 6.20
CA SER A 123 14.32 11.10 7.32
C SER A 123 15.14 12.35 7.02
N GLY A 124 15.64 12.50 5.80
CA GLY A 124 16.38 13.66 5.34
C GLY A 124 15.53 14.93 5.35
N PHE A 125 14.31 14.85 4.78
CA PHE A 125 13.37 15.95 4.79
C PHE A 125 12.97 16.34 6.23
N ILE A 126 12.64 15.36 7.06
CA ILE A 126 12.19 15.59 8.45
C ILE A 126 13.30 16.20 9.30
N SER A 127 14.52 15.67 9.21
CA SER A 127 15.66 16.21 9.95
C SER A 127 15.94 17.69 9.62
N LYS A 128 15.76 18.07 8.38
CA LYS A 128 15.98 19.43 7.90
C LYS A 128 14.88 20.39 8.35
N ASN A 129 13.61 19.96 8.32
CA ASN A 129 12.45 20.86 8.44
C ASN A 129 11.72 20.72 9.77
N LEU A 130 11.75 19.54 10.40
CA LEU A 130 11.02 19.21 11.64
C LEU A 130 11.94 18.61 12.72
N GLY A 131 13.24 18.81 12.65
CA GLY A 131 14.21 18.19 13.56
C GLY A 131 14.06 18.56 15.05
N LYS A 132 13.25 19.59 15.38
CA LYS A 132 12.94 19.98 16.77
C LYS A 132 11.57 19.47 17.24
N ALA A 133 10.72 19.02 16.33
CA ALA A 133 9.39 18.52 16.65
C ALA A 133 9.45 17.08 17.20
N GLN A 134 8.52 16.76 18.09
CA GLN A 134 8.37 15.40 18.59
C GLN A 134 7.62 14.54 17.56
N ASN A 135 8.00 13.26 17.43
CA ASN A 135 7.27 12.30 16.62
C ASN A 135 6.31 11.49 17.48
N GLN A 136 5.09 11.31 16.99
CA GLN A 136 4.14 10.31 17.48
C GLN A 136 3.91 9.26 16.41
N PHE A 137 4.27 8.00 16.72
CA PHE A 137 4.07 6.90 15.81
C PHE A 137 2.60 6.50 15.69
N THR A 138 2.20 6.14 14.48
CA THR A 138 0.86 5.72 14.10
C THR A 138 0.86 4.30 13.52
N ARG A 139 -0.32 3.68 13.43
CA ARG A 139 -0.49 2.30 12.97
C ARG A 139 -0.39 2.17 11.43
N SER A 140 -0.65 3.25 10.72
CA SER A 140 -0.55 3.30 9.26
C SER A 140 -0.29 4.74 8.78
N ASN A 141 0.13 4.89 7.52
CA ASN A 141 0.32 6.21 6.92
C ASN A 141 -0.98 7.02 6.84
N VAL A 142 -2.13 6.37 6.71
CA VAL A 142 -3.46 7.00 6.72
C VAL A 142 -3.85 7.42 8.14
N ASP A 143 -3.53 6.58 9.15
CA ASP A 143 -3.76 6.90 10.55
C ASP A 143 -3.03 8.18 10.97
N SER A 144 -1.84 8.43 10.42
CA SER A 144 -1.11 9.70 10.61
C SER A 144 -1.96 10.90 10.18
N GLY A 145 -2.60 10.81 9.02
CA GLY A 145 -3.47 11.87 8.50
C GLY A 145 -4.75 12.03 9.31
N ILE A 146 -5.33 10.93 9.79
CA ILE A 146 -6.54 10.97 10.63
C ILE A 146 -6.22 11.66 11.96
N GLN A 147 -5.14 11.28 12.64
CA GLN A 147 -4.72 11.90 13.90
C GLN A 147 -4.37 13.37 13.74
N PHE A 148 -3.77 13.74 12.59
CA PHE A 148 -3.55 15.15 12.26
C PHE A 148 -4.86 15.95 12.17
N LEU A 149 -5.86 15.42 11.45
CA LEU A 149 -7.16 16.10 11.30
C LEU A 149 -7.89 16.22 12.64
N GLU A 150 -7.86 15.15 13.46
CA GLU A 150 -8.44 15.17 14.82
C GLU A 150 -7.73 16.21 15.72
N ALA A 151 -6.40 16.31 15.63
CA ALA A 151 -5.64 17.30 16.41
C ALA A 151 -5.95 18.74 15.98
N VAL A 152 -6.10 18.98 14.66
CA VAL A 152 -6.45 20.31 14.14
C VAL A 152 -7.86 20.74 14.55
N ASP A 153 -8.80 19.79 14.64
CA ASP A 153 -10.19 20.09 15.02
C ASP A 153 -10.36 20.27 16.55
N SER A 154 -9.51 19.58 17.34
CA SER A 154 -9.64 19.58 18.81
C SER A 154 -8.93 20.75 19.47
N GLU A 155 -7.68 21.00 19.11
CA GLU A 155 -6.84 22.05 19.66
C GLU A 155 -5.90 22.58 18.56
N PRO A 156 -5.83 23.92 18.35
CA PRO A 156 -5.05 24.51 17.25
C PRO A 156 -3.53 24.57 17.55
N GLU A 157 -2.96 23.53 18.17
CA GLU A 157 -1.51 23.41 18.32
C GLU A 157 -0.85 23.17 16.95
N PRO A 158 0.38 23.69 16.74
CA PRO A 158 1.13 23.46 15.51
C PRO A 158 1.52 21.98 15.36
N VAL A 159 0.83 21.28 14.45
CA VAL A 159 1.02 19.85 14.18
C VAL A 159 1.27 19.59 12.70
N ALA A 160 1.89 18.45 12.40
CA ALA A 160 2.08 17.95 11.04
C ALA A 160 1.83 16.44 10.94
N ALA A 161 1.74 15.91 9.71
CA ALA A 161 1.68 14.46 9.48
C ALA A 161 2.36 14.07 8.16
N ILE A 162 3.08 12.96 8.19
CA ILE A 162 3.55 12.28 6.97
C ILE A 162 2.46 11.34 6.50
N VAL A 163 1.99 11.55 5.28
CA VAL A 163 0.85 10.81 4.69
C VAL A 163 1.16 10.39 3.26
N PRO A 164 0.43 9.41 2.68
CA PRO A 164 0.48 9.17 1.24
C PRO A 164 0.11 10.43 0.45
N LEU A 165 0.75 10.66 -0.69
CA LEU A 165 0.43 11.81 -1.54
C LEU A 165 -1.06 11.84 -1.92
N SER A 166 -1.63 10.68 -2.25
CA SER A 166 -3.06 10.53 -2.57
C SER A 166 -4.00 10.92 -1.42
N PHE A 167 -3.55 10.75 -0.16
CA PHE A 167 -4.29 11.26 1.00
C PHE A 167 -4.19 12.78 1.08
N ALA A 168 -2.98 13.36 0.95
CA ALA A 168 -2.77 14.79 1.02
C ALA A 168 -3.53 15.55 -0.08
N ASP A 169 -3.69 14.96 -1.26
CA ASP A 169 -4.43 15.57 -2.37
C ASP A 169 -5.91 15.81 -2.08
N ARG A 170 -6.48 15.09 -1.12
CA ARG A 170 -7.85 15.34 -0.62
C ARG A 170 -7.92 16.48 0.39
N TYR A 171 -6.79 16.89 0.97
CA TYR A 171 -6.68 17.90 2.02
C TYR A 171 -5.72 19.02 1.64
N GLN A 172 -5.90 19.57 0.43
CA GLN A 172 -5.03 20.61 -0.18
C GLN A 172 -4.79 21.83 0.73
N LYS A 173 -5.78 22.18 1.58
CA LYS A 173 -5.66 23.26 2.55
C LYS A 173 -4.46 23.09 3.50
N TRP A 174 -4.12 21.84 3.83
CA TRP A 174 -3.08 21.49 4.79
C TRP A 174 -1.80 20.93 4.15
N LYS A 175 -1.83 20.67 2.84
CA LYS A 175 -0.71 20.11 2.11
C LYS A 175 0.39 21.17 1.94
N CYS A 176 1.50 21.02 2.68
CA CYS A 176 2.60 21.97 2.65
C CYS A 176 3.80 21.50 1.81
N ALA A 177 4.02 20.18 1.67
CA ALA A 177 5.09 19.63 0.84
C ALA A 177 4.66 18.31 0.20
N SER A 178 5.18 18.03 -1.00
CA SER A 178 4.99 16.79 -1.75
C SER A 178 6.33 16.15 -2.07
N ALA A 179 6.32 14.84 -2.35
CA ALA A 179 7.51 14.07 -2.71
C ALA A 179 8.65 14.24 -1.69
N ILE A 180 8.29 14.10 -0.39
CA ILE A 180 9.21 14.32 0.73
C ILE A 180 10.11 13.11 1.02
N GLN A 181 9.90 11.98 0.33
CA GLN A 181 10.72 10.77 0.47
C GLN A 181 12.14 10.99 -0.05
N ASP A 182 13.11 10.38 0.64
CA ASP A 182 14.54 10.49 0.33
C ASP A 182 14.91 9.79 -1.00
N TYR A 183 14.13 8.76 -1.39
CA TYR A 183 14.34 8.00 -2.63
C TYR A 183 13.22 8.29 -3.63
N GLN A 184 13.54 9.03 -4.70
CA GLN A 184 12.55 9.48 -5.69
C GLN A 184 11.94 8.35 -6.55
N ASN A 185 12.64 7.22 -6.69
CA ASN A 185 12.18 6.07 -7.48
C ASN A 185 11.65 4.94 -6.60
N ASN A 186 11.13 5.27 -5.39
CA ASN A 186 10.55 4.28 -4.52
C ASN A 186 9.27 3.70 -5.14
N THR A 187 9.28 2.40 -5.39
CA THR A 187 8.18 1.69 -6.04
C THR A 187 7.88 0.39 -5.30
N THR A 188 6.62 0.11 -5.05
CA THR A 188 6.16 -1.18 -4.54
C THR A 188 5.51 -1.98 -5.66
N ARG A 189 5.94 -3.22 -5.82
CA ARG A 189 5.33 -4.20 -6.71
C ARG A 189 4.28 -4.99 -5.93
N PHE A 190 3.05 -4.88 -6.39
CA PHE A 190 1.91 -5.64 -5.89
C PHE A 190 1.58 -6.78 -6.85
N LEU A 191 1.14 -7.90 -6.31
CA LEU A 191 0.58 -9.01 -7.06
C LEU A 191 -0.94 -9.04 -6.91
N VAL A 192 -1.61 -9.39 -8.00
CA VAL A 192 -3.02 -9.76 -8.02
C VAL A 192 -3.08 -11.27 -8.08
N VAL A 193 -3.65 -11.89 -7.06
CA VAL A 193 -3.67 -13.35 -6.92
C VAL A 193 -5.07 -13.86 -6.63
N ARG A 194 -5.36 -15.10 -7.07
CA ARG A 194 -6.57 -15.84 -6.71
C ARG A 194 -6.25 -17.30 -6.38
N SER A 195 -7.22 -18.03 -5.84
CA SER A 195 -7.07 -19.48 -5.70
C SER A 195 -6.96 -20.16 -7.07
N ARG A 196 -6.18 -21.22 -7.14
CA ARG A 196 -6.14 -22.10 -8.31
C ARG A 196 -7.37 -23.00 -8.30
N GLN A 197 -8.09 -23.04 -9.41
CA GLN A 197 -9.22 -23.95 -9.55
C GLN A 197 -8.75 -25.32 -10.02
N ALA A 198 -9.36 -26.39 -9.47
CA ALA A 198 -9.12 -27.74 -9.94
C ALA A 198 -9.46 -27.84 -11.44
N ASN A 199 -8.59 -28.47 -12.23
CA ASN A 199 -8.70 -28.60 -13.68
C ASN A 199 -8.52 -27.33 -14.52
N GLU A 200 -8.00 -26.24 -13.95
CA GLU A 200 -7.68 -25.06 -14.73
C GLU A 200 -6.50 -25.30 -15.67
N GLN A 201 -6.75 -25.21 -16.98
CA GLN A 201 -5.69 -25.22 -17.99
C GLN A 201 -5.03 -23.86 -18.08
N LEU A 202 -3.76 -23.78 -17.68
CA LEU A 202 -2.97 -22.56 -17.73
C LEU A 202 -2.33 -22.39 -19.11
N ASP A 203 -2.59 -21.26 -19.76
CA ASP A 203 -1.83 -20.87 -20.95
C ASP A 203 -0.51 -20.20 -20.53
N PHE A 204 0.61 -20.86 -20.78
CA PHE A 204 1.96 -20.41 -20.43
C PHE A 204 2.65 -19.60 -21.55
N SER A 205 2.02 -19.35 -22.69
CA SER A 205 2.66 -18.77 -23.87
C SER A 205 3.22 -17.35 -23.66
N ARG A 206 2.77 -16.60 -22.64
CA ARG A 206 3.21 -15.22 -22.35
C ARG A 206 3.29 -14.90 -20.85
N LYS A 207 3.63 -15.85 -20.00
CA LYS A 207 3.57 -15.69 -18.54
C LYS A 207 4.96 -15.67 -17.91
N LYS A 208 5.08 -14.97 -16.80
CA LYS A 208 6.20 -15.09 -15.85
C LYS A 208 5.94 -16.30 -14.97
N THR A 209 7.00 -17.00 -14.58
CA THR A 209 6.94 -18.10 -13.61
C THR A 209 7.80 -17.72 -12.41
N SER A 210 7.28 -17.93 -11.21
CA SER A 210 8.08 -17.87 -9.99
C SER A 210 8.54 -19.29 -9.64
N LEU A 211 9.83 -19.46 -9.40
CA LEU A 211 10.43 -20.72 -9.02
C LEU A 211 10.88 -20.64 -7.56
N LEU A 212 10.41 -21.57 -6.74
CA LEU A 212 10.94 -21.80 -5.40
C LEU A 212 11.99 -22.92 -5.48
N VAL A 213 13.17 -22.66 -4.94
CA VAL A 213 14.24 -23.66 -4.82
C VAL A 213 14.55 -23.86 -3.35
N GLU A 214 14.33 -25.08 -2.85
CA GLU A 214 14.76 -25.50 -1.52
C GLU A 214 16.12 -26.21 -1.65
N PHE A 215 17.09 -25.79 -0.86
CA PHE A 215 18.35 -26.48 -0.71
C PHE A 215 18.28 -27.38 0.53
N GLN A 216 18.52 -28.66 0.35
CA GLN A 216 18.65 -29.63 1.44
C GLN A 216 20.06 -29.61 2.02
#